data_e064e0d1632435c497c6e2710f6a5e75
#
_entry.id   e064e0d1632435c497c6e2710f6a5e75
#
_cell.length_a   1.000
_cell.length_b   1.000
_cell.length_c   1.000
_cell.angle_alpha   90.00
_cell.angle_beta   90.00
_cell.angle_gamma   90.00
#
_symmetry.space_group_name_H-M   'P 1'
#
loop_
_entity.id
_entity.type
_entity.pdbx_description
1 polymer ?
#
loop_
_entity_poly.entity_id
_entity_poly.type
_entity_poly.pdbx_seq_one_letter_code
_entity_poly.pdbx_strand_id
1 'polypeptide(L)'
;MINSSRIMNAQAITGIFGRMLTFNGSDLLNVQIKRDGPTLFIELSTKEMVKNKPKRWNVWDIVYVEMSFFGVRELEINSFGTMNEIKQFEMEDIGEEGSIKIQCSNKMSITCLFDWARIEQIKPGLIGTP
;
A
#
# COMPACT_ATOMS: atom_id res chain seq x y z
N MET A 1 -13.66 5.14 -8.42
CA MET A 1 -13.59 4.14 -7.33
C MET A 1 -13.14 2.81 -7.91
N ILE A 2 -12.27 2.11 -7.21
CA ILE A 2 -11.78 0.83 -7.70
C ILE A 2 -12.76 -0.30 -7.39
N ASN A 3 -12.88 -1.24 -8.33
CA ASN A 3 -13.66 -2.45 -8.10
C ASN A 3 -12.92 -3.33 -7.08
N SER A 4 -13.60 -3.71 -5.99
CA SER A 4 -13.00 -4.47 -4.91
C SER A 4 -12.49 -5.84 -5.36
N SER A 5 -13.04 -6.41 -6.45
CA SER A 5 -12.56 -7.68 -6.98
C SER A 5 -11.17 -7.57 -7.61
N ARG A 6 -10.70 -6.35 -7.90
CA ARG A 6 -9.36 -6.12 -8.43
C ARG A 6 -8.29 -6.21 -7.35
N ILE A 7 -8.69 -6.16 -6.07
CA ILE A 7 -7.75 -6.22 -4.96
C ILE A 7 -7.95 -7.55 -4.23
N MET A 8 -6.98 -8.44 -4.38
CA MET A 8 -7.01 -9.73 -3.69
C MET A 8 -6.61 -9.55 -2.23
N ASN A 9 -7.26 -10.30 -1.36
CA ASN A 9 -7.01 -10.30 0.08
C ASN A 9 -7.28 -8.93 0.74
N ALA A 10 -8.16 -8.13 0.15
CA ALA A 10 -8.53 -6.82 0.73
C ALA A 10 -9.15 -6.98 2.12
N GLN A 11 -9.79 -8.12 2.39
CA GLN A 11 -10.39 -8.40 3.69
C GLN A 11 -9.34 -8.44 4.82
N ALA A 12 -8.06 -8.60 4.52
CA ALA A 12 -7.03 -8.54 5.54
C ALA A 12 -6.99 -7.14 6.16
N ILE A 13 -7.17 -6.10 5.35
CA ILE A 13 -7.23 -4.71 5.84
C ILE A 13 -8.52 -4.48 6.60
N THR A 14 -9.67 -4.79 6.00
CA THR A 14 -10.96 -4.54 6.63
C THR A 14 -11.15 -5.37 7.90
N GLY A 15 -10.57 -6.57 7.94
CA GLY A 15 -10.63 -7.44 9.12
C GLY A 15 -9.88 -6.86 10.31
N ILE A 16 -8.69 -6.32 10.10
CA ILE A 16 -7.85 -5.77 11.16
C ILE A 16 -8.29 -4.36 11.56
N PHE A 17 -8.52 -3.49 10.58
CA PHE A 17 -8.83 -2.08 10.84
C PHE A 17 -10.33 -1.78 10.96
N GLY A 18 -11.18 -2.71 10.56
CA GLY A 18 -12.62 -2.51 10.58
C GLY A 18 -13.15 -1.68 9.42
N ARG A 19 -12.27 -1.26 8.53
CA ARG A 19 -12.61 -0.45 7.35
C ARG A 19 -11.47 -0.50 6.35
N MET A 20 -11.73 -0.10 5.12
CA MET A 20 -10.68 0.09 4.13
C MET A 20 -9.96 1.41 4.41
N LEU A 21 -8.63 1.40 4.38
CA LEU A 21 -7.83 2.58 4.69
C LEU A 21 -7.62 3.43 3.46
N THR A 22 -7.49 4.75 3.67
CA THR A 22 -7.10 5.69 2.62
C THR A 22 -5.59 5.76 2.45
N PHE A 23 -4.84 5.31 3.46
CA PHE A 23 -3.38 5.37 3.56
C PHE A 23 -2.81 6.80 3.58
N ASN A 24 -3.64 7.82 3.62
CA ASN A 24 -3.17 9.20 3.79
C ASN A 24 -2.49 9.34 5.15
N GLY A 25 -1.32 9.96 5.17
CA GLY A 25 -0.52 10.10 6.38
C GLY A 25 0.41 8.91 6.65
N SER A 26 0.29 7.83 5.87
CA SER A 26 1.19 6.69 5.99
C SER A 26 2.55 7.03 5.40
N ASP A 27 3.58 6.28 5.79
CA ASP A 27 4.93 6.45 5.27
C ASP A 27 5.24 5.33 4.29
N LEU A 28 5.67 5.70 3.08
CA LEU A 28 6.07 4.72 2.07
C LEU A 28 7.54 4.35 2.31
N LEU A 29 7.78 3.11 2.71
CA LEU A 29 9.07 2.67 3.20
C LEU A 29 9.91 1.98 2.14
N ASN A 30 9.27 1.24 1.23
CA ASN A 30 10.00 0.38 0.32
C ASN A 30 9.23 0.26 -0.99
N VAL A 31 9.99 0.28 -2.10
CA VAL A 31 9.44 0.09 -3.44
C VAL A 31 10.35 -0.89 -4.17
N GLN A 32 9.79 -1.96 -4.70
CA GLN A 32 10.54 -2.94 -5.47
C GLN A 32 9.84 -3.20 -6.80
N ILE A 33 10.63 -3.31 -7.85
CA ILE A 33 10.13 -3.59 -9.19
C ILE A 33 10.73 -4.92 -9.64
N LYS A 34 9.85 -5.85 -9.98
CA LYS A 34 10.26 -7.14 -10.55
C LYS A 34 9.89 -7.16 -12.02
N ARG A 35 10.86 -7.54 -12.86
CA ARG A 35 10.67 -7.56 -14.30
C ARG A 35 9.60 -8.57 -14.73
N ASP A 36 9.53 -9.69 -14.02
CA ASP A 36 8.57 -10.73 -14.36
C ASP A 36 7.16 -10.36 -13.92
N GLY A 37 6.31 -10.21 -14.92
CA GLY A 37 4.94 -9.83 -14.73
C GLY A 37 4.53 -8.52 -15.40
N PRO A 38 5.22 -7.34 -15.43
CA PRO A 38 6.03 -6.83 -14.31
C PRO A 38 5.22 -6.59 -13.04
N THR A 39 5.91 -6.65 -11.91
CA THR A 39 5.27 -6.50 -10.60
C THR A 39 5.87 -5.33 -9.85
N LEU A 40 5.00 -4.50 -9.26
CA LEU A 40 5.39 -3.43 -8.35
C LEU A 40 5.01 -3.85 -6.94
N PHE A 41 6.00 -3.91 -6.04
CA PHE A 41 5.78 -4.19 -4.61
C PHE A 41 6.02 -2.90 -3.84
N ILE A 42 5.12 -2.60 -2.90
CA ILE A 42 5.30 -1.48 -1.97
C ILE A 42 5.10 -1.95 -0.54
N GLU A 43 5.85 -1.34 0.38
CA GLU A 43 5.66 -1.50 1.81
C GLU A 43 5.45 -0.13 2.41
N LEU A 44 4.40 0.00 3.22
CA LEU A 44 4.12 1.25 3.90
C LEU A 44 3.82 0.98 5.37
N SER A 45 3.93 2.02 6.19
CA SER A 45 3.58 1.95 7.60
C SER A 45 2.44 2.92 7.89
N THR A 46 1.55 2.51 8.79
CA THR A 46 0.42 3.33 9.19
C THR A 46 0.25 3.31 10.70
N LYS A 47 -0.22 4.43 11.25
CA LYS A 47 -0.58 4.53 12.66
C LYS A 47 -2.10 4.51 12.85
N GLU A 48 -2.84 4.12 11.83
CA GLU A 48 -4.29 3.98 11.92
C GLU A 48 -4.68 3.00 13.02
N MET A 49 -5.80 3.29 13.67
CA MET A 49 -6.25 2.48 14.80
C MET A 49 -6.68 1.08 14.35
N VAL A 50 -6.13 0.08 15.03
CA VAL A 50 -6.51 -1.32 14.83
C VAL A 50 -7.77 -1.60 15.62
N LYS A 51 -8.79 -2.10 14.96
CA LYS A 51 -10.06 -2.43 15.61
C LYS A 51 -10.10 -3.87 16.09
N ASN A 52 -9.60 -4.80 15.29
CA ASN A 52 -9.64 -6.23 15.58
C ASN A 52 -8.23 -6.80 15.56
N LYS A 53 -7.57 -6.76 16.71
CA LYS A 53 -6.20 -7.23 16.86
C LYS A 53 -6.10 -8.74 16.61
N PRO A 54 -5.21 -9.20 15.72
CA PRO A 54 -4.89 -10.63 15.64
C PRO A 54 -4.34 -11.14 16.97
N LYS A 55 -4.66 -12.37 17.34
CA LYS A 55 -4.31 -12.92 18.65
C LYS A 55 -2.81 -12.90 18.95
N ARG A 56 -1.97 -13.07 17.92
CA ARG A 56 -0.51 -13.13 18.08
C ARG A 56 0.14 -11.76 18.28
N TRP A 57 -0.61 -10.66 18.07
CA TRP A 57 -0.07 -9.31 18.26
C TRP A 57 -0.09 -8.97 19.76
N ASN A 58 1.07 -8.58 20.29
CA ASN A 58 1.18 -8.17 21.69
C ASN A 58 1.16 -6.66 21.84
N VAL A 59 2.31 -6.02 21.62
CA VAL A 59 2.46 -4.57 21.72
C VAL A 59 2.90 -4.05 20.36
N TRP A 60 2.26 -2.98 19.93
CA TRP A 60 2.64 -2.31 18.67
C TRP A 60 2.25 -0.84 18.76
N ASP A 61 2.95 0.00 18.01
CA ASP A 61 2.58 1.40 17.82
C ASP A 61 2.51 1.76 16.35
N ILE A 62 2.85 0.83 15.47
CA ILE A 62 2.81 1.02 14.01
C ILE A 62 2.44 -0.31 13.36
N VAL A 63 1.83 -0.22 12.18
CA VAL A 63 1.47 -1.40 11.40
C VAL A 63 2.07 -1.28 10.01
N TYR A 64 2.72 -2.34 9.55
CA TYR A 64 3.29 -2.42 8.20
C TYR A 64 2.31 -3.13 7.28
N VAL A 65 2.11 -2.56 6.10
CA VAL A 65 1.25 -3.14 5.07
C VAL A 65 2.08 -3.34 3.81
N GLU A 66 2.08 -4.55 3.29
CA GLU A 66 2.77 -4.90 2.05
C GLU A 66 1.73 -5.17 0.97
N MET A 67 1.94 -4.59 -0.19
CA MET A 67 0.99 -4.68 -1.31
C MET A 67 1.74 -4.86 -2.62
N SER A 68 1.21 -5.72 -3.48
CA SER A 68 1.78 -5.96 -4.81
C SER A 68 0.77 -5.60 -5.88
N PHE A 69 1.27 -5.07 -7.00
CA PHE A 69 0.51 -4.77 -8.20
C PHE A 69 1.05 -5.60 -9.35
N PHE A 70 0.19 -6.28 -10.06
CA PHE A 70 0.57 -7.25 -11.10
C PHE A 70 0.13 -6.76 -12.47
N GLY A 71 0.93 -7.07 -13.50
CA GLY A 71 0.67 -6.63 -14.85
C GLY A 71 0.91 -5.13 -15.01
N VAL A 72 1.95 -4.62 -14.38
CA VAL A 72 2.23 -3.18 -14.31
C VAL A 72 2.66 -2.64 -15.67
N ARG A 73 2.07 -1.50 -16.05
CA ARG A 73 2.36 -0.77 -17.29
C ARG A 73 2.46 0.72 -16.99
N GLU A 74 3.21 1.43 -17.83
CA GLU A 74 3.35 2.88 -17.74
C GLU A 74 3.76 3.35 -16.36
N LEU A 75 4.72 2.64 -15.76
CA LEU A 75 5.20 2.94 -14.42
C LEU A 75 6.11 4.17 -14.43
N GLU A 76 5.77 5.14 -13.56
CA GLU A 76 6.62 6.30 -13.32
C GLU A 76 6.83 6.44 -11.82
N ILE A 77 8.10 6.58 -11.42
CA ILE A 77 8.48 6.81 -10.03
C ILE A 77 9.38 8.04 -10.01
N ASN A 78 9.01 9.04 -9.23
CA ASN A 78 9.76 10.29 -9.14
C ASN A 78 10.15 10.60 -7.71
N SER A 79 11.39 11.04 -7.52
CA SER A 79 11.85 11.72 -6.28
C SER A 79 11.71 10.88 -5.01
N PHE A 80 11.96 9.59 -5.08
CA PHE A 80 11.95 8.74 -3.89
C PHE A 80 13.01 9.24 -2.91
N GLY A 81 12.59 9.54 -1.68
CA GLY A 81 13.45 10.10 -0.66
C GLY A 81 13.49 9.24 0.60
N THR A 82 14.05 9.84 1.66
CA THR A 82 14.18 9.16 2.95
C THR A 82 12.86 9.14 3.72
N MET A 83 12.05 10.18 3.55
CA MET A 83 10.75 10.30 4.22
C MET A 83 9.69 10.56 3.17
N ASN A 84 8.83 9.58 2.94
CA ASN A 84 7.84 9.62 1.86
C ASN A 84 6.43 9.56 2.45
N GLU A 85 6.03 10.63 3.13
CA GLU A 85 4.69 10.70 3.73
C GLU A 85 3.63 10.81 2.64
N ILE A 86 2.71 9.86 2.61
CA ILE A 86 1.66 9.79 1.61
C ILE A 86 0.61 10.87 1.87
N LYS A 87 0.38 11.72 0.89
CA LYS A 87 -0.69 12.72 0.91
C LYS A 87 -1.89 12.25 0.12
N GLN A 88 -1.68 11.44 -0.90
CA GLN A 88 -2.74 10.95 -1.77
C GLN A 88 -2.41 9.53 -2.19
N PHE A 89 -3.36 8.63 -1.99
CA PHE A 89 -3.27 7.25 -2.41
C PHE A 89 -4.58 6.90 -3.09
N GLU A 90 -4.57 6.87 -4.42
CA GLU A 90 -5.79 6.65 -5.18
C GLU A 90 -5.65 5.45 -6.09
N MET A 91 -6.61 4.54 -6.00
CA MET A 91 -6.77 3.44 -6.93
C MET A 91 -8.10 3.60 -7.63
N GLU A 92 -8.10 3.48 -8.97
CA GLU A 92 -9.31 3.61 -9.76
C GLU A 92 -9.32 2.59 -10.89
N ASP A 93 -10.54 2.30 -11.37
CA ASP A 93 -10.71 1.51 -12.58
C ASP A 93 -10.78 2.45 -13.77
N ILE A 94 -9.96 2.18 -14.79
CA ILE A 94 -9.97 2.90 -16.06
C ILE A 94 -10.24 1.87 -17.15
N GLY A 95 -11.52 1.72 -17.55
CA GLY A 95 -11.93 0.64 -18.44
C GLY A 95 -11.70 -0.70 -17.78
N GLU A 96 -10.91 -1.55 -18.41
CA GLU A 96 -10.58 -2.88 -17.89
C GLU A 96 -9.30 -2.91 -17.07
N GLU A 97 -8.65 -1.77 -16.90
CA GLU A 97 -7.40 -1.66 -16.17
C GLU A 97 -7.59 -0.98 -14.82
N GLY A 98 -6.70 -1.29 -13.88
CA GLY A 98 -6.59 -0.52 -12.66
C GLY A 98 -5.53 0.55 -12.80
N SER A 99 -5.67 1.63 -12.05
CA SER A 99 -4.64 2.66 -11.96
C SER A 99 -4.34 2.93 -10.49
N ILE A 100 -3.08 3.26 -10.20
CA ILE A 100 -2.65 3.69 -8.89
C ILE A 100 -1.92 5.01 -9.01
N LYS A 101 -2.23 5.93 -8.09
CA LYS A 101 -1.52 7.19 -7.97
C LYS A 101 -1.19 7.41 -6.50
N ILE A 102 0.10 7.46 -6.20
CA ILE A 102 0.60 7.78 -4.86
C ILE A 102 1.36 9.08 -4.96
N GLN A 103 1.02 10.04 -4.11
CA GLN A 103 1.70 11.32 -4.05
C GLN A 103 2.08 11.62 -2.62
N CYS A 104 3.36 11.98 -2.40
CA CYS A 104 3.91 12.24 -1.08
C CYS A 104 4.23 13.72 -0.91
N SER A 105 4.39 14.14 0.35
CA SER A 105 4.67 15.54 0.68
C SER A 105 6.02 16.03 0.17
N ASN A 106 6.98 15.12 -0.06
CA ASN A 106 8.33 15.44 -0.53
C ASN A 106 8.46 15.42 -2.06
N LYS A 107 7.34 15.55 -2.79
CA LYS A 107 7.27 15.48 -4.26
C LYS A 107 7.47 14.07 -4.83
N MET A 108 7.69 13.08 -4.00
CA MET A 108 7.74 11.69 -4.43
C MET A 108 6.38 11.29 -5.00
N SER A 109 6.38 10.60 -6.13
CA SER A 109 5.14 10.11 -6.72
C SER A 109 5.37 8.78 -7.42
N ILE A 110 4.31 7.96 -7.43
CA ILE A 110 4.25 6.71 -8.19
C ILE A 110 2.94 6.70 -8.95
N THR A 111 3.00 6.43 -10.24
CA THR A 111 1.81 6.20 -11.06
C THR A 111 2.03 4.98 -11.93
N CYS A 112 1.01 4.17 -12.11
CA CYS A 112 1.05 3.08 -13.10
C CYS A 112 -0.36 2.57 -13.38
N LEU A 113 -0.45 1.76 -14.44
CA LEU A 113 -1.61 0.93 -14.72
C LEU A 113 -1.26 -0.50 -14.28
N PHE A 114 -2.26 -1.27 -13.88
CA PHE A 114 -2.06 -2.64 -13.45
C PHE A 114 -3.32 -3.47 -13.73
N ASP A 115 -3.17 -4.80 -13.69
CA ASP A 115 -4.32 -5.69 -13.88
C ASP A 115 -5.04 -5.95 -12.57
N TRP A 116 -4.31 -6.29 -11.51
CA TRP A 116 -4.87 -6.55 -10.20
C TRP A 116 -3.81 -6.36 -9.12
N ALA A 117 -4.26 -6.21 -7.89
CA ALA A 117 -3.40 -5.99 -6.73
C ALA A 117 -3.67 -7.05 -5.67
N ARG A 118 -2.73 -7.19 -4.72
CA ARG A 118 -2.89 -8.14 -3.61
C ARG A 118 -2.29 -7.55 -2.35
N ILE A 119 -3.01 -7.68 -1.24
CA ILE A 119 -2.45 -7.39 0.07
C ILE A 119 -1.62 -8.61 0.47
N GLU A 120 -0.30 -8.42 0.56
CA GLU A 120 0.63 -9.51 0.81
C GLU A 120 0.73 -9.85 2.29
N GLN A 121 0.88 -8.82 3.14
CA GLN A 121 1.10 -9.03 4.56
C GLN A 121 0.75 -7.76 5.34
N ILE A 122 0.22 -7.96 6.55
CA ILE A 122 -0.01 -6.88 7.52
C ILE A 122 0.62 -7.36 8.83
N LYS A 123 1.57 -6.58 9.35
CA LYS A 123 2.30 -6.99 10.55
C LYS A 123 2.52 -5.82 11.51
N PRO A 124 2.56 -6.10 12.83
CA PRO A 124 2.77 -5.06 13.83
C PRO A 124 4.25 -4.73 13.94
N GLY A 125 4.55 -3.54 14.46
CA GLY A 125 5.91 -3.10 14.71
C GLY A 125 5.97 -2.09 15.84
N LEU A 126 7.18 -1.81 16.27
CA LEU A 126 7.47 -0.78 17.27
C LEU A 126 8.46 0.22 16.68
N ILE A 127 8.12 1.50 16.76
CA ILE A 127 9.00 2.57 16.27
C ILE A 127 10.25 2.57 17.11
N GLY A 128 11.42 2.69 16.43
CA GLY A 128 12.69 2.76 17.11
C GLY A 128 13.30 1.43 17.49
N THR A 129 12.65 0.29 17.20
CA THR A 129 13.29 -1.02 17.38
C THR A 129 14.17 -1.32 16.17
N PRO A 130 15.36 -1.90 16.39
CA PRO A 130 16.24 -2.27 15.27
C PRO A 130 15.68 -3.40 14.45
#